data_01826b5b103406d069b6173b8fdb35a7
#
_entry.id   01826b5b103406d069b6173b8fdb35a7
#
_cell.length_a   1.000
_cell.length_b   1.000
_cell.length_c   1.000
_cell.angle_alpha   90.00
_cell.angle_beta   90.00
_cell.angle_gamma   90.00
#
_symmetry.space_group_name_H-M   'P 1'
#
loop_
_entity.id
_entity.type
_entity.pdbx_description
1 polymer ?
#
loop_
_entity_poly.entity_id
_entity_poly.type
_entity_poly.pdbx_seq_one_letter_code
_entity_poly.pdbx_strand_id
1 'polypeptide(L)'
;ASFGAVADHQWLSSEGVFGIALGVSTGLVFLFVLFGALLDKAGAGNYFIKVAFSLMGHMRGGPAKAAVVASGMTGLISGSSIANVVTTGTFTIPMMKRVGFSAEKSGAVEVASSVNGQIMPPVMGAAAFLMVEYVDISYFAVVKHAFVPAIISYIALVYIVHLEAMKMDMQGLPRAVEPKPTKIALMSFGITLAAILAMGGGLYYLSEAFDLLGSNMNRVLVIAALVLLEFGLLNSVHKKAHPGTREKLLSTGAIVLCNIV
;
A
#
# COMPACT_ATOMS: atom_id res chain seq x y z
N ALA A 1 -18.75 36.65 21.55
CA ALA A 1 -19.48 35.38 21.71
C ALA A 1 -19.41 34.97 23.18
N SER A 2 -20.54 34.53 23.76
CA SER A 2 -20.51 34.00 25.12
C SER A 2 -19.85 32.59 25.12
N PHE A 3 -19.24 32.20 26.25
CA PHE A 3 -18.63 30.86 26.38
C PHE A 3 -19.65 29.75 26.08
N GLY A 4 -20.93 29.93 26.49
CA GLY A 4 -22.00 28.99 26.15
C GLY A 4 -22.20 28.82 24.63
N ALA A 5 -22.23 29.91 23.86
CA ALA A 5 -22.39 29.84 22.40
C ALA A 5 -21.21 29.11 21.72
N VAL A 6 -19.99 29.28 22.24
CA VAL A 6 -18.81 28.55 21.73
C VAL A 6 -18.91 27.06 22.08
N ALA A 7 -19.32 26.74 23.29
CA ALA A 7 -19.50 25.35 23.72
C ALA A 7 -20.60 24.66 22.90
N ASP A 8 -21.75 25.32 22.70
CA ASP A 8 -22.84 24.77 21.89
C ASP A 8 -22.41 24.54 20.44
N HIS A 9 -21.70 25.49 19.83
CA HIS A 9 -21.21 25.35 18.46
C HIS A 9 -20.22 24.19 18.34
N GLN A 10 -19.27 24.05 19.25
CA GLN A 10 -18.23 23.04 19.19
C GLN A 10 -18.72 21.62 19.51
N TRP A 11 -19.65 21.49 20.47
CA TRP A 11 -20.04 20.17 21.00
C TRP A 11 -21.42 19.68 20.57
N LEU A 12 -22.32 20.58 20.16
CA LEU A 12 -23.71 20.23 19.84
C LEU A 12 -24.06 20.46 18.37
N SER A 13 -23.14 21.02 17.56
CA SER A 13 -23.36 21.19 16.13
C SER A 13 -22.53 20.24 15.28
N SER A 14 -22.99 19.96 14.07
CA SER A 14 -22.26 19.21 13.04
C SER A 14 -21.10 20.01 12.40
N GLU A 15 -20.94 21.27 12.75
CA GLU A 15 -19.82 22.12 12.30
C GLU A 15 -18.66 22.13 13.30
N GLY A 16 -18.84 21.55 14.49
CA GLY A 16 -17.84 21.46 15.55
C GLY A 16 -17.07 20.14 15.53
N VAL A 17 -16.77 19.65 16.75
CA VAL A 17 -15.97 18.42 16.97
C VAL A 17 -16.62 17.18 16.31
N PHE A 18 -17.94 17.08 16.33
CA PHE A 18 -18.70 15.97 15.75
C PHE A 18 -19.06 16.19 14.26
N GLY A 19 -18.29 17.00 13.58
CA GLY A 19 -18.47 17.31 12.16
C GLY A 19 -17.93 16.24 11.21
N ILE A 20 -17.87 16.60 9.93
CA ILE A 20 -17.44 15.75 8.81
C ILE A 20 -16.06 15.11 9.06
N ALA A 21 -15.12 15.87 9.61
CA ALA A 21 -13.76 15.40 9.84
C ALA A 21 -13.72 14.19 10.81
N LEU A 22 -14.50 14.22 11.89
CA LEU A 22 -14.60 13.11 12.82
C LEU A 22 -15.32 11.92 12.19
N GLY A 23 -16.41 12.14 11.46
CA GLY A 23 -17.14 11.09 10.76
C GLY A 23 -16.26 10.34 9.77
N VAL A 24 -15.50 11.05 8.94
CA VAL A 24 -14.52 10.47 8.00
C VAL A 24 -13.40 9.72 8.73
N SER A 25 -12.88 10.30 9.81
CA SER A 25 -11.78 9.72 10.59
C SER A 25 -12.16 8.40 11.26
N THR A 26 -13.33 8.33 11.86
CA THR A 26 -13.82 7.13 12.57
C THR A 26 -14.34 6.05 11.64
N GLY A 27 -14.77 6.42 10.44
CA GLY A 27 -15.24 5.48 9.42
C GLY A 27 -14.11 5.00 8.50
N LEU A 28 -14.01 5.63 7.35
CA LEU A 28 -13.12 5.20 6.27
C LEU A 28 -11.64 5.22 6.66
N VAL A 29 -11.16 6.32 7.27
CA VAL A 29 -9.74 6.48 7.58
C VAL A 29 -9.28 5.42 8.58
N PHE A 30 -10.08 5.15 9.61
CA PHE A 30 -9.75 4.11 10.60
C PHE A 30 -9.56 2.74 9.95
N LEU A 31 -10.47 2.33 9.05
CA LEU A 31 -10.39 1.04 8.36
C LEU A 31 -9.14 0.94 7.48
N PHE A 32 -8.82 1.99 6.73
CA PHE A 32 -7.62 1.98 5.88
C PHE A 32 -6.31 2.01 6.68
N VAL A 33 -6.27 2.73 7.80
CA VAL A 33 -5.11 2.74 8.70
C VAL A 33 -4.92 1.37 9.35
N LEU A 34 -6.01 0.75 9.81
CA LEU A 34 -5.96 -0.62 10.34
C LEU A 34 -5.47 -1.62 9.29
N PHE A 35 -6.00 -1.58 8.08
CA PHE A 35 -5.57 -2.41 6.96
C PHE A 35 -4.08 -2.20 6.64
N GLY A 36 -3.64 -0.94 6.52
CA GLY A 36 -2.24 -0.60 6.28
C GLY A 36 -1.31 -1.13 7.38
N ALA A 37 -1.69 -0.99 8.65
CA ALA A 37 -0.92 -1.48 9.78
C ALA A 37 -0.81 -3.01 9.78
N LEU A 38 -1.87 -3.73 9.42
CA LEU A 38 -1.86 -5.19 9.29
C LEU A 38 -0.94 -5.64 8.15
N LEU A 39 -1.00 -4.99 6.98
CA LEU A 39 -0.11 -5.27 5.85
C LEU A 39 1.36 -4.99 6.17
N ASP A 40 1.65 -3.91 6.89
CA ASP A 40 3.02 -3.60 7.31
C ASP A 40 3.57 -4.69 8.26
N LYS A 41 2.77 -5.14 9.23
CA LYS A 41 3.10 -6.27 10.11
C LYS A 41 3.25 -7.60 9.36
N ALA A 42 2.51 -7.77 8.26
CA ALA A 42 2.68 -8.93 7.36
C ALA A 42 3.99 -8.87 6.54
N GLY A 43 4.70 -7.73 6.55
CA GLY A 43 5.97 -7.55 5.85
C GLY A 43 5.85 -7.04 4.42
N ALA A 44 4.71 -6.47 4.04
CA ALA A 44 4.47 -5.92 2.70
C ALA A 44 5.50 -4.85 2.32
N GLY A 45 5.88 -3.95 3.25
CA GLY A 45 6.90 -2.93 3.00
C GLY A 45 8.24 -3.52 2.57
N ASN A 46 8.74 -4.52 3.30
CA ASN A 46 9.98 -5.22 2.93
C ASN A 46 9.88 -5.94 1.58
N TYR A 47 8.72 -6.51 1.28
CA TYR A 47 8.48 -7.16 0.00
C TYR A 47 8.53 -6.15 -1.16
N PHE A 48 7.88 -5.01 -1.02
CA PHE A 48 7.88 -3.95 -2.02
C PHE A 48 9.28 -3.39 -2.28
N ILE A 49 10.07 -3.17 -1.24
CA ILE A 49 11.47 -2.76 -1.38
C ILE A 49 12.25 -3.79 -2.21
N LYS A 50 12.14 -5.08 -1.89
CA LYS A 50 12.82 -6.15 -2.65
C LYS A 50 12.39 -6.20 -4.11
N VAL A 51 11.09 -6.06 -4.39
CA VAL A 51 10.56 -6.03 -5.76
C VAL A 51 11.10 -4.82 -6.51
N ALA A 52 11.04 -3.62 -5.93
CA ALA A 52 11.52 -2.39 -6.55
C ALA A 52 13.03 -2.46 -6.87
N PHE A 53 13.84 -2.99 -5.94
CA PHE A 53 15.28 -3.18 -6.17
C PHE A 53 15.56 -4.24 -7.23
N SER A 54 14.78 -5.31 -7.29
CA SER A 54 14.89 -6.32 -8.35
C SER A 54 14.62 -5.74 -9.74
N LEU A 55 13.63 -4.84 -9.85
CA LEU A 55 13.23 -4.22 -11.11
C LEU A 55 14.21 -3.13 -11.57
N MET A 56 14.64 -2.26 -10.66
CA MET A 56 15.36 -1.04 -11.02
C MET A 56 16.78 -0.95 -10.48
N GLY A 57 17.19 -1.79 -9.53
CA GLY A 57 18.49 -1.69 -8.86
C GLY A 57 19.70 -1.78 -9.79
N HIS A 58 19.57 -2.49 -10.92
CA HIS A 58 20.63 -2.66 -11.91
C HIS A 58 20.78 -1.49 -12.89
N MET A 59 19.84 -0.53 -12.89
CA MET A 59 19.90 0.64 -13.75
C MET A 59 20.85 1.70 -13.19
N ARG A 60 21.29 2.67 -14.02
CA ARG A 60 22.00 3.85 -13.55
C ARG A 60 21.18 4.60 -12.52
N GLY A 61 21.78 4.86 -11.34
CA GLY A 61 21.06 5.41 -10.20
C GLY A 61 19.95 4.49 -9.66
N GLY A 62 20.12 3.18 -9.89
CA GLY A 62 19.14 2.14 -9.56
C GLY A 62 18.54 2.23 -8.16
N PRO A 63 19.36 2.37 -7.10
CA PRO A 63 18.84 2.51 -5.75
C PRO A 63 17.87 3.67 -5.55
N ALA A 64 18.11 4.82 -6.16
CA ALA A 64 17.22 5.96 -6.04
C ALA A 64 15.91 5.76 -6.83
N LYS A 65 15.97 5.16 -8.02
CA LYS A 65 14.78 4.76 -8.77
C LYS A 65 13.97 3.69 -8.04
N ALA A 66 14.67 2.70 -7.48
CA ALA A 66 14.03 1.67 -6.67
C ALA A 66 13.37 2.25 -5.42
N ALA A 67 13.97 3.27 -4.79
CA ALA A 67 13.38 4.00 -3.68
C ALA A 67 12.06 4.66 -4.08
N VAL A 68 12.02 5.35 -5.23
CA VAL A 68 10.80 5.98 -5.75
C VAL A 68 9.70 4.95 -5.99
N VAL A 69 10.03 3.83 -6.62
CA VAL A 69 9.05 2.76 -6.91
C VAL A 69 8.59 2.08 -5.62
N ALA A 70 9.51 1.75 -4.70
CA ALA A 70 9.18 1.16 -3.41
C ALA A 70 8.25 2.07 -2.59
N SER A 71 8.56 3.37 -2.57
CA SER A 71 7.73 4.38 -1.90
C SER A 71 6.34 4.48 -2.53
N GLY A 72 6.24 4.40 -3.86
CA GLY A 72 4.95 4.33 -4.56
C GLY A 72 4.13 3.10 -4.18
N MET A 73 4.77 1.94 -4.14
CA MET A 73 4.11 0.69 -3.74
C MET A 73 3.68 0.70 -2.26
N THR A 74 4.50 1.27 -1.37
CA THR A 74 4.14 1.45 0.04
C THR A 74 3.01 2.48 0.18
N GLY A 75 3.00 3.52 -0.64
CA GLY A 75 1.92 4.51 -0.72
C GLY A 75 0.55 3.92 -1.04
N LEU A 76 0.50 2.81 -1.83
CA LEU A 76 -0.74 2.08 -2.12
C LEU A 76 -1.47 1.62 -0.85
N ILE A 77 -0.74 1.36 0.24
CA ILE A 77 -1.29 0.75 1.45
C ILE A 77 -1.26 1.66 2.68
N SER A 78 -0.34 2.63 2.74
CA SER A 78 -0.18 3.43 3.95
C SER A 78 -0.92 4.78 3.91
N GLY A 79 -1.02 5.40 2.73
CA GLY A 79 -1.61 6.74 2.56
C GLY A 79 -0.93 7.86 3.36
N SER A 80 0.08 7.54 4.16
CA SER A 80 0.80 8.47 5.03
C SER A 80 2.23 8.70 4.53
N SER A 81 2.56 9.93 4.18
CA SER A 81 3.93 10.28 3.78
C SER A 81 4.95 10.08 4.90
N ILE A 82 4.57 10.38 6.14
CA ILE A 82 5.46 10.22 7.31
C ILE A 82 5.75 8.74 7.54
N ALA A 83 4.72 7.90 7.60
CA ALA A 83 4.89 6.46 7.74
C ALA A 83 5.73 5.88 6.60
N ASN A 84 5.51 6.36 5.37
CA ASN A 84 6.23 5.92 4.19
C ASN A 84 7.73 6.26 4.29
N VAL A 85 8.09 7.51 4.63
CA VAL A 85 9.49 7.92 4.86
C VAL A 85 10.16 7.06 5.94
N VAL A 86 9.48 6.79 7.04
CA VAL A 86 10.05 5.98 8.12
C VAL A 86 10.24 4.52 7.69
N THR A 87 9.29 3.96 6.96
CA THR A 87 9.35 2.54 6.53
C THR A 87 10.37 2.33 5.42
N THR A 88 10.33 3.14 4.36
CA THR A 88 11.21 2.96 3.19
C THR A 88 12.56 3.64 3.38
N GLY A 89 12.60 4.85 3.95
CA GLY A 89 13.80 5.67 4.04
C GLY A 89 14.91 5.07 4.90
N THR A 90 14.58 4.27 5.91
CA THR A 90 15.57 3.56 6.72
C THR A 90 16.47 2.63 5.89
N PHE A 91 15.96 2.09 4.78
CA PHE A 91 16.70 1.23 3.86
C PHE A 91 17.19 1.98 2.62
N THR A 92 16.36 2.81 2.03
CA THR A 92 16.61 3.45 0.75
C THR A 92 17.62 4.58 0.84
N ILE A 93 17.61 5.42 1.89
CA ILE A 93 18.55 6.51 2.08
C ILE A 93 19.99 6.00 2.20
N PRO A 94 20.32 5.01 3.07
CA PRO A 94 21.65 4.44 3.11
C PRO A 94 22.11 3.81 1.79
N MET A 95 21.18 3.18 1.06
CA MET A 95 21.48 2.59 -0.25
C MET A 95 21.77 3.64 -1.32
N MET A 96 21.02 4.74 -1.37
CA MET A 96 21.28 5.86 -2.26
C MET A 96 22.64 6.50 -1.98
N LYS A 97 22.98 6.69 -0.71
CA LYS A 97 24.30 7.24 -0.30
C LYS A 97 25.46 6.33 -0.72
N ARG A 98 25.31 5.01 -0.64
CA ARG A 98 26.34 4.06 -1.06
C ARG A 98 26.66 4.11 -2.56
N VAL A 99 25.70 4.50 -3.40
CA VAL A 99 25.94 4.63 -4.85
C VAL A 99 26.34 6.04 -5.27
N GLY A 100 26.53 6.97 -4.31
CA GLY A 100 27.10 8.28 -4.57
C GLY A 100 26.13 9.46 -4.48
N PHE A 101 24.87 9.27 -4.11
CA PHE A 101 23.99 10.40 -3.80
C PHE A 101 24.42 11.09 -2.51
N SER A 102 24.38 12.43 -2.49
CA SER A 102 24.58 13.18 -1.24
C SER A 102 23.45 12.91 -0.25
N ALA A 103 23.68 13.19 1.03
CA ALA A 103 22.67 13.00 2.07
C ALA A 103 21.40 13.81 1.78
N GLU A 104 21.58 15.07 1.35
CA GLU A 104 20.49 15.99 1.03
C GLU A 104 19.66 15.48 -0.15
N LYS A 105 20.31 15.03 -1.23
CA LYS A 105 19.61 14.49 -2.40
C LYS A 105 18.89 13.18 -2.08
N SER A 106 19.51 12.31 -1.29
CA SER A 106 18.87 11.07 -0.83
C SER A 106 17.62 11.35 0.00
N GLY A 107 17.71 12.31 0.93
CA GLY A 107 16.54 12.76 1.70
C GLY A 107 15.46 13.41 0.84
N ALA A 108 15.85 14.25 -0.12
CA ALA A 108 14.91 14.91 -1.03
C ALA A 108 14.14 13.90 -1.91
N VAL A 109 14.84 12.91 -2.48
CA VAL A 109 14.20 11.83 -3.26
C VAL A 109 13.21 11.04 -2.41
N GLU A 110 13.62 10.67 -1.19
CA GLU A 110 12.77 9.90 -0.28
C GLU A 110 11.52 10.69 0.13
N VAL A 111 11.69 11.95 0.54
CA VAL A 111 10.55 12.80 0.92
C VAL A 111 9.61 13.05 -0.25
N ALA A 112 10.15 13.40 -1.43
CA ALA A 112 9.34 13.65 -2.63
C ALA A 112 8.52 12.42 -3.05
N SER A 113 9.14 11.22 -3.03
CA SER A 113 8.44 9.98 -3.37
C SER A 113 7.39 9.58 -2.33
N SER A 114 7.68 9.82 -1.05
CA SER A 114 6.75 9.51 0.03
C SER A 114 5.54 10.45 0.07
N VAL A 115 5.75 11.74 -0.23
CA VAL A 115 4.63 12.71 -0.37
C VAL A 115 3.74 12.33 -1.54
N ASN A 116 4.31 11.89 -2.67
CA ASN A 116 3.53 11.38 -3.80
C ASN A 116 2.72 10.12 -3.45
N GLY A 117 3.11 9.36 -2.44
CA GLY A 117 2.33 8.24 -1.94
C GLY A 117 0.93 8.61 -1.44
N GLN A 118 0.73 9.87 -1.01
CA GLN A 118 -0.59 10.34 -0.56
C GLN A 118 -1.62 10.47 -1.69
N ILE A 119 -1.19 10.61 -2.93
CA ILE A 119 -2.09 10.63 -4.09
C ILE A 119 -2.20 9.26 -4.77
N MET A 120 -1.48 8.25 -4.28
CA MET A 120 -1.44 6.93 -4.90
C MET A 120 -2.65 6.09 -4.49
N PRO A 121 -3.56 5.75 -5.42
CA PRO A 121 -4.69 4.88 -5.12
C PRO A 121 -4.22 3.45 -4.78
N PRO A 122 -4.99 2.65 -4.01
CA PRO A 122 -6.35 2.94 -3.55
C PRO A 122 -6.45 3.69 -2.23
N VAL A 123 -5.47 3.62 -1.30
CA VAL A 123 -5.64 4.16 0.05
C VAL A 123 -5.57 5.69 0.07
N MET A 124 -4.59 6.28 -0.61
CA MET A 124 -4.40 7.73 -0.66
C MET A 124 -4.25 8.39 0.73
N GLY A 125 -4.09 9.69 0.81
CA GLY A 125 -4.05 10.45 2.06
C GLY A 125 -5.43 10.89 2.54
N ALA A 126 -5.51 11.39 3.77
CA ALA A 126 -6.76 11.82 4.40
C ALA A 126 -7.57 12.84 3.57
N ALA A 127 -6.90 13.65 2.76
CA ALA A 127 -7.56 14.62 1.87
C ALA A 127 -8.50 13.96 0.86
N ALA A 128 -8.20 12.75 0.40
CA ALA A 128 -9.04 12.03 -0.55
C ALA A 128 -10.40 11.64 0.07
N PHE A 129 -10.39 11.30 1.35
CA PHE A 129 -11.63 10.97 2.07
C PHE A 129 -12.47 12.22 2.34
N LEU A 130 -11.82 13.36 2.63
CA LEU A 130 -12.54 14.63 2.76
C LEU A 130 -13.16 15.08 1.44
N MET A 131 -12.52 14.80 0.30
CA MET A 131 -13.10 15.09 -1.02
C MET A 131 -14.43 14.36 -1.24
N VAL A 132 -14.60 13.13 -0.74
CA VAL A 132 -15.85 12.38 -0.84
C VAL A 132 -17.00 13.18 -0.22
N GLU A 133 -16.80 13.73 0.97
CA GLU A 133 -17.83 14.44 1.71
C GLU A 133 -18.05 15.86 1.19
N TYR A 134 -16.97 16.60 0.88
CA TYR A 134 -17.10 18.00 0.44
C TYR A 134 -17.56 18.17 -1.00
N VAL A 135 -17.24 17.22 -1.87
CA VAL A 135 -17.58 17.27 -3.30
C VAL A 135 -18.80 16.40 -3.62
N ASP A 136 -19.27 15.61 -2.65
CA ASP A 136 -20.38 14.66 -2.78
C ASP A 136 -20.21 13.67 -3.95
N ILE A 137 -19.03 13.06 -4.01
CA ILE A 137 -18.68 12.04 -5.00
C ILE A 137 -18.28 10.74 -4.33
N SER A 138 -18.50 9.62 -4.99
CA SER A 138 -18.11 8.31 -4.44
C SER A 138 -16.57 8.21 -4.31
N TYR A 139 -16.08 7.50 -3.28
CA TYR A 139 -14.66 7.24 -3.10
C TYR A 139 -14.01 6.60 -4.34
N PHE A 140 -14.74 5.71 -5.01
CA PHE A 140 -14.25 5.08 -6.23
C PHE A 140 -14.04 6.09 -7.37
N ALA A 141 -14.88 7.12 -7.46
CA ALA A 141 -14.68 8.21 -8.42
C ALA A 141 -13.39 8.98 -8.11
N VAL A 142 -13.11 9.28 -6.83
CA VAL A 142 -11.85 9.92 -6.42
C VAL A 142 -10.65 9.05 -6.81
N VAL A 143 -10.68 7.76 -6.48
CA VAL A 143 -9.63 6.77 -6.85
C VAL A 143 -9.36 6.78 -8.35
N LYS A 144 -10.42 6.71 -9.16
CA LYS A 144 -10.31 6.70 -10.63
C LYS A 144 -9.66 7.95 -11.19
N HIS A 145 -10.03 9.11 -10.66
CA HIS A 145 -9.46 10.40 -11.13
C HIS A 145 -8.04 10.64 -10.59
N ALA A 146 -7.70 10.16 -9.41
CA ALA A 146 -6.36 10.28 -8.83
C ALA A 146 -5.31 9.38 -9.53
N PHE A 147 -5.74 8.30 -10.19
CA PHE A 147 -4.84 7.30 -10.77
C PHE A 147 -3.87 7.90 -11.80
N VAL A 148 -4.37 8.66 -12.77
CA VAL A 148 -3.54 9.25 -13.83
C VAL A 148 -2.55 10.29 -13.29
N PRO A 149 -2.95 11.28 -12.47
CA PRO A 149 -2.00 12.20 -11.84
C PRO A 149 -0.92 11.50 -11.02
N ALA A 150 -1.29 10.47 -10.25
CA ALA A 150 -0.33 9.70 -9.46
C ALA A 150 0.74 9.04 -10.34
N ILE A 151 0.34 8.33 -11.39
CA ILE A 151 1.26 7.67 -12.31
C ILE A 151 2.19 8.69 -13.00
N ILE A 152 1.64 9.80 -13.49
CA ILE A 152 2.44 10.85 -14.15
C ILE A 152 3.47 11.41 -13.17
N SER A 153 3.08 11.68 -11.93
CA SER A 153 3.95 12.21 -10.88
C SER A 153 5.12 11.25 -10.56
N TYR A 154 4.84 9.95 -10.43
CA TYR A 154 5.89 8.94 -10.20
C TYR A 154 6.81 8.77 -11.41
N ILE A 155 6.28 8.77 -12.64
CA ILE A 155 7.10 8.74 -13.86
C ILE A 155 8.03 9.97 -13.91
N ALA A 156 7.50 11.16 -13.65
CA ALA A 156 8.30 12.38 -13.60
C ALA A 156 9.41 12.29 -12.54
N LEU A 157 9.11 11.78 -11.36
CA LEU A 157 10.09 11.62 -10.28
C LEU A 157 11.20 10.62 -10.64
N VAL A 158 10.85 9.47 -11.22
CA VAL A 158 11.82 8.48 -11.72
C VAL A 158 12.70 9.10 -12.81
N TYR A 159 12.12 9.93 -13.68
CA TYR A 159 12.85 10.61 -14.75
C TYR A 159 13.83 11.65 -14.20
N ILE A 160 13.40 12.49 -13.24
CA ILE A 160 14.27 13.47 -12.56
C ILE A 160 15.44 12.76 -11.89
N VAL A 161 15.17 11.68 -11.16
CA VAL A 161 16.21 10.85 -10.53
C VAL A 161 17.15 10.23 -11.56
N HIS A 162 16.64 9.86 -12.73
CA HIS A 162 17.47 9.35 -13.82
C HIS A 162 18.43 10.42 -14.36
N LEU A 163 17.93 11.63 -14.59
CA LEU A 163 18.76 12.74 -15.06
C LEU A 163 19.84 13.09 -14.04
N GLU A 164 19.50 13.11 -12.77
CA GLU A 164 20.47 13.37 -11.71
C GLU A 164 21.54 12.27 -11.62
N ALA A 165 21.15 11.01 -11.77
CA ALA A 165 22.11 9.89 -11.82
C ALA A 165 23.03 9.95 -13.04
N MET A 166 22.53 10.41 -14.18
CA MET A 166 23.36 10.63 -15.37
C MET A 166 24.36 11.78 -15.19
N LYS A 167 23.89 12.88 -14.60
CA LYS A 167 24.75 14.05 -14.28
C LYS A 167 25.94 13.69 -13.35
N MET A 168 25.75 12.70 -12.49
CA MET A 168 26.75 12.24 -11.54
C MET A 168 27.54 11.00 -12.04
N ASP A 169 27.33 10.60 -13.29
CA ASP A 169 27.94 9.39 -13.91
C ASP A 169 27.82 8.12 -13.06
N MET A 170 26.68 7.95 -12.43
CA MET A 170 26.43 6.81 -11.53
C MET A 170 26.33 5.50 -12.31
N GLN A 171 26.87 4.45 -11.68
CA GLN A 171 26.72 3.08 -12.18
C GLN A 171 25.52 2.40 -11.51
N GLY A 172 24.98 1.37 -12.16
CA GLY A 172 23.98 0.48 -11.55
C GLY A 172 24.62 -0.50 -10.58
N LEU A 173 23.83 -1.04 -9.67
CA LEU A 173 24.29 -2.14 -8.83
C LEU A 173 24.47 -3.42 -9.67
N PRO A 174 25.48 -4.24 -9.38
CA PRO A 174 25.59 -5.55 -10.02
C PRO A 174 24.34 -6.37 -9.72
N ARG A 175 23.84 -7.12 -10.71
CA ARG A 175 22.70 -8.00 -10.50
C ARG A 175 23.07 -9.10 -9.53
N ALA A 176 22.37 -9.17 -8.41
CA ALA A 176 22.60 -10.17 -7.38
C ALA A 176 22.16 -11.60 -7.82
N VAL A 177 21.29 -11.70 -8.82
CA VAL A 177 20.79 -12.98 -9.35
C VAL A 177 20.66 -12.84 -10.87
N GLU A 178 21.05 -13.86 -11.59
CA GLU A 178 20.82 -13.91 -13.04
C GLU A 178 19.31 -13.85 -13.33
N PRO A 179 18.88 -13.05 -14.32
CA PRO A 179 17.48 -12.93 -14.64
C PRO A 179 16.95 -14.30 -15.09
N LYS A 180 15.86 -14.75 -14.46
CA LYS A 180 15.16 -15.95 -14.92
C LYS A 180 14.80 -15.79 -16.39
N PRO A 181 14.83 -16.87 -17.19
CA PRO A 181 14.40 -16.82 -18.57
C PRO A 181 13.06 -16.10 -18.71
N THR A 182 12.96 -15.19 -19.65
CA THR A 182 11.77 -14.30 -19.83
C THR A 182 10.45 -15.08 -19.88
N LYS A 183 10.49 -16.31 -20.45
CA LYS A 183 9.33 -17.22 -20.49
C LYS A 183 8.86 -17.63 -19.09
N ILE A 184 9.79 -17.96 -18.17
CA ILE A 184 9.46 -18.37 -16.81
C ILE A 184 8.94 -17.17 -16.00
N ALA A 185 9.53 -15.99 -16.18
CA ALA A 185 9.08 -14.76 -15.54
C ALA A 185 7.66 -14.38 -16.00
N LEU A 186 7.40 -14.44 -17.31
CA LEU A 186 6.09 -14.14 -17.90
C LEU A 186 5.03 -15.17 -17.46
N MET A 187 5.40 -16.45 -17.40
CA MET A 187 4.50 -17.52 -16.95
C MET A 187 4.16 -17.37 -15.46
N SER A 188 5.15 -17.06 -14.61
CA SER A 188 4.89 -16.82 -13.18
C SER A 188 4.03 -15.58 -12.96
N PHE A 189 4.26 -14.50 -13.72
CA PHE A 189 3.42 -13.30 -13.70
C PHE A 189 1.98 -13.62 -14.14
N GLY A 190 1.82 -14.36 -15.25
CA GLY A 190 0.50 -14.78 -15.74
C GLY A 190 -0.26 -15.65 -14.73
N ILE A 191 0.41 -16.60 -14.09
CA ILE A 191 -0.20 -17.45 -13.03
C ILE A 191 -0.62 -16.60 -11.83
N THR A 192 0.23 -15.66 -11.39
CA THR A 192 -0.09 -14.78 -10.27
C THR A 192 -1.28 -13.87 -10.59
N LEU A 193 -1.29 -13.29 -11.79
CA LEU A 193 -2.39 -12.45 -12.25
C LEU A 193 -3.70 -13.24 -12.35
N ALA A 194 -3.65 -14.44 -12.92
CA ALA A 194 -4.81 -15.34 -13.02
C ALA A 194 -5.32 -15.73 -11.62
N ALA A 195 -4.44 -16.00 -10.66
CA ALA A 195 -4.82 -16.30 -9.29
C ALA A 195 -5.51 -15.10 -8.61
N ILE A 196 -4.99 -13.88 -8.80
CA ILE A 196 -5.60 -12.64 -8.27
C ILE A 196 -6.98 -12.42 -8.89
N LEU A 197 -7.11 -12.58 -10.20
CA LEU A 197 -8.40 -12.41 -10.90
C LEU A 197 -9.41 -13.49 -10.50
N ALA A 198 -8.95 -14.73 -10.33
CA ALA A 198 -9.80 -15.83 -9.86
C ALA A 198 -10.27 -15.61 -8.41
N MET A 199 -9.40 -15.09 -7.54
CA MET A 199 -9.75 -14.74 -6.17
C MET A 199 -10.72 -13.57 -6.12
N GLY A 200 -10.48 -12.49 -6.88
CA GLY A 200 -11.37 -11.34 -6.96
C GLY A 200 -12.74 -11.70 -7.58
N GLY A 201 -12.75 -12.49 -8.64
CA GLY A 201 -13.97 -13.02 -9.23
C GLY A 201 -14.73 -13.96 -8.29
N GLY A 202 -14.00 -14.83 -7.58
CA GLY A 202 -14.58 -15.70 -6.56
C GLY A 202 -15.23 -14.93 -5.43
N LEU A 203 -14.59 -13.88 -4.92
CA LEU A 203 -15.16 -12.99 -3.89
C LEU A 203 -16.39 -12.24 -4.39
N TYR A 204 -16.38 -11.80 -5.66
CA TYR A 204 -17.55 -11.15 -6.27
C TYR A 204 -18.76 -12.11 -6.34
N TYR A 205 -18.60 -13.30 -6.91
CA TYR A 205 -19.68 -14.30 -6.97
C TYR A 205 -20.12 -14.77 -5.59
N LEU A 206 -19.18 -14.82 -4.63
CA LEU A 206 -19.48 -15.14 -3.26
C LEU A 206 -20.35 -14.06 -2.61
N SER A 207 -20.05 -12.77 -2.83
CA SER A 207 -20.86 -11.67 -2.31
C SER A 207 -22.30 -11.71 -2.86
N GLU A 208 -22.46 -12.07 -4.12
CA GLU A 208 -23.77 -12.22 -4.76
C GLU A 208 -24.54 -13.44 -4.20
N ALA A 209 -23.85 -14.57 -3.96
CA ALA A 209 -24.42 -15.72 -3.28
C ALA A 209 -24.79 -15.43 -1.80
N PHE A 210 -24.08 -14.53 -1.14
CA PHE A 210 -24.41 -14.07 0.22
C PHE A 210 -25.72 -13.29 0.28
N ASP A 211 -26.07 -12.52 -0.75
CA ASP A 211 -27.33 -11.80 -0.80
C ASP A 211 -28.53 -12.75 -0.93
N LEU A 212 -28.32 -13.93 -1.52
CA LEU A 212 -29.30 -15.03 -1.58
C LEU A 212 -29.53 -15.74 -0.24
N LEU A 213 -28.58 -15.70 0.70
CA LEU A 213 -28.63 -16.41 1.99
C LEU A 213 -29.47 -15.71 3.07
N GLY A 214 -29.95 -14.50 2.85
CA GLY A 214 -31.05 -13.80 3.57
C GLY A 214 -30.89 -13.56 5.09
N SER A 215 -29.98 -14.24 5.79
CA SER A 215 -29.80 -14.14 7.23
C SER A 215 -28.39 -13.65 7.59
N ASN A 216 -28.29 -12.59 8.40
CA ASN A 216 -27.02 -12.05 8.85
C ASN A 216 -26.15 -13.07 9.59
N MET A 217 -26.77 -14.04 10.28
CA MET A 217 -26.06 -15.10 10.98
C MET A 217 -25.37 -16.07 10.01
N ASN A 218 -26.04 -16.43 8.92
CA ASN A 218 -25.46 -17.32 7.89
C ASN A 218 -24.29 -16.64 7.16
N ARG A 219 -24.37 -15.34 6.92
CA ARG A 219 -23.27 -14.53 6.33
C ARG A 219 -22.04 -14.58 7.23
N VAL A 220 -22.18 -14.35 8.52
CA VAL A 220 -21.08 -14.38 9.50
C VAL A 220 -20.44 -15.78 9.56
N LEU A 221 -21.25 -16.85 9.58
CA LEU A 221 -20.74 -18.23 9.62
C LEU A 221 -19.96 -18.60 8.37
N VAL A 222 -20.40 -18.18 7.19
CA VAL A 222 -19.70 -18.48 5.93
C VAL A 222 -18.42 -17.66 5.81
N ILE A 223 -18.40 -16.39 6.20
CA ILE A 223 -17.19 -15.58 6.27
C ILE A 223 -16.20 -16.24 7.24
N ALA A 224 -16.61 -16.63 8.43
CA ALA A 224 -15.77 -17.31 9.39
C ALA A 224 -15.20 -18.64 8.85
N ALA A 225 -16.02 -19.43 8.15
CA ALA A 225 -15.59 -20.68 7.53
C ALA A 225 -14.57 -20.47 6.41
N LEU A 226 -14.76 -19.45 5.56
CA LEU A 226 -13.82 -19.10 4.50
C LEU A 226 -12.49 -18.63 5.03
N VAL A 227 -12.50 -17.78 6.06
CA VAL A 227 -11.29 -17.31 6.76
C VAL A 227 -10.52 -18.48 7.37
N LEU A 228 -11.21 -19.41 8.03
CA LEU A 228 -10.59 -20.63 8.59
C LEU A 228 -10.01 -21.52 7.49
N LEU A 229 -10.69 -21.66 6.36
CA LEU A 229 -10.23 -22.45 5.22
C LEU A 229 -9.01 -21.79 4.55
N GLU A 230 -9.01 -20.48 4.36
CA GLU A 230 -7.88 -19.70 3.84
C GLU A 230 -6.68 -19.80 4.78
N PHE A 231 -6.90 -19.65 6.09
CA PHE A 231 -5.87 -19.84 7.11
C PHE A 231 -5.28 -21.25 7.08
N GLY A 232 -6.14 -22.27 6.94
CA GLY A 232 -5.72 -23.68 6.83
C GLY A 232 -4.89 -23.94 5.57
N LEU A 233 -5.32 -23.41 4.42
CA LEU A 233 -4.60 -23.53 3.15
C LEU A 233 -3.25 -22.82 3.18
N LEU A 234 -3.20 -21.57 3.63
CA LEU A 234 -1.97 -20.80 3.75
C LEU A 234 -1.00 -21.44 4.75
N ASN A 235 -1.50 -21.92 5.87
CA ASN A 235 -0.70 -22.65 6.86
C ASN A 235 -0.15 -23.97 6.30
N SER A 236 -0.93 -24.69 5.50
CA SER A 236 -0.50 -25.94 4.84
C SER A 236 0.60 -25.68 3.80
N VAL A 237 0.45 -24.64 2.98
CA VAL A 237 1.46 -24.21 1.99
C VAL A 237 2.74 -23.74 2.69
N HIS A 238 2.61 -22.97 3.77
CA HIS A 238 3.76 -22.48 4.56
C HIS A 238 4.51 -23.61 5.28
N LYS A 239 3.79 -24.59 5.82
CA LYS A 239 4.37 -25.75 6.50
C LYS A 239 5.20 -26.62 5.56
N LYS A 240 4.80 -26.71 4.27
CA LYS A 240 5.58 -27.41 3.23
C LYS A 240 6.82 -26.63 2.79
N ALA A 241 6.77 -25.29 2.80
CA ALA A 241 7.85 -24.46 2.29
C ALA A 241 8.98 -24.22 3.31
N HIS A 242 8.69 -24.18 4.62
CA HIS A 242 9.66 -23.83 5.67
C HIS A 242 9.29 -24.49 7.01
N PRO A 243 9.82 -25.66 7.33
CA PRO A 243 9.63 -26.25 8.65
C PRO A 243 10.43 -25.44 9.69
N GLY A 244 9.76 -24.80 10.64
CA GLY A 244 10.39 -24.40 11.89
C GLY A 244 10.30 -22.97 12.40
N THR A 245 9.46 -22.06 11.92
CA THR A 245 9.40 -20.68 12.45
C THR A 245 8.02 -20.22 12.88
N ARG A 246 7.89 -19.97 14.20
CA ARG A 246 6.69 -19.44 14.88
C ARG A 246 6.32 -18.02 14.43
N GLU A 247 7.30 -17.21 14.03
CA GLU A 247 7.10 -15.83 13.52
C GLU A 247 6.28 -15.77 12.23
N LYS A 248 6.34 -16.81 11.39
CA LYS A 248 5.61 -16.87 10.12
C LYS A 248 4.12 -17.17 10.27
N LEU A 249 3.72 -17.81 11.36
CA LEU A 249 2.31 -18.03 11.72
C LEU A 249 1.59 -16.72 12.06
N LEU A 250 2.29 -15.79 12.72
CA LEU A 250 1.76 -14.47 13.04
C LEU A 250 1.59 -13.59 11.80
N SER A 251 2.54 -13.67 10.84
CA SER A 251 2.43 -12.94 9.57
C SER A 251 1.30 -13.48 8.69
N THR A 252 1.08 -14.79 8.69
CA THR A 252 -0.03 -15.43 7.97
C THR A 252 -1.37 -15.05 8.59
N GLY A 253 -1.46 -15.00 9.91
CA GLY A 253 -2.64 -14.53 10.62
C GLY A 253 -2.97 -13.07 10.32
N ALA A 254 -1.97 -12.21 10.19
CA ALA A 254 -2.17 -10.82 9.80
C ALA A 254 -2.71 -10.67 8.37
N ILE A 255 -2.24 -11.50 7.42
CA ILE A 255 -2.75 -11.52 6.03
C ILE A 255 -4.22 -11.96 6.00
N VAL A 256 -4.56 -13.00 6.77
CA VAL A 256 -5.96 -13.47 6.87
C VAL A 256 -6.86 -12.40 7.47
N LEU A 257 -6.40 -11.71 8.53
CA LEU A 257 -7.16 -10.60 9.12
C LEU A 257 -7.38 -9.43 8.14
N CYS A 258 -6.41 -9.16 7.25
CA CYS A 258 -6.57 -8.16 6.19
C CYS A 258 -7.69 -8.48 5.18
N ASN A 259 -8.02 -9.75 5.00
CA ASN A 259 -9.10 -10.18 4.10
C ASN A 259 -10.49 -10.10 4.75
N ILE A 260 -10.56 -9.86 6.07
CA ILE A 260 -11.81 -9.77 6.83
C ILE A 260 -12.29 -8.31 6.97
N VAL A 261 -11.36 -7.36 6.98
CA VAL A 261 -11.63 -5.92 7.10
C VAL A 261 -11.85 -5.30 5.73
#